data_fc6fb55f42399e44c58bc889c8a23b9b
#
_entry.id   fc6fb55f42399e44c58bc889c8a23b9b
#
_cell.length_a   1.000
_cell.length_b   1.000
_cell.length_c   1.000
_cell.angle_alpha   90.00
_cell.angle_beta   90.00
_cell.angle_gamma   90.00
#
_symmetry.space_group_name_H-M   'P 1'
#
loop_
_entity.id
_entity.type
_entity.pdbx_description
1 polymer ?
#
loop_
_entity_poly.entity_id
_entity_poly.type
_entity_poly.pdbx_seq_one_letter_code
_entity_poly.pdbx_strand_id
1 'polypeptide(L)'
;MLVNDILTTKENKTGGILVVLLPGFVERVGTGPRSFLSDRTLLLGKTLSAFCDWFSLWGIPFSRTSGTEGTFERSFFVASWPDAAPLNAHGPQLVPKIAEHASELNALLLQRKPRLVIFLSCYLWQAMNLAREAFSFSAGSPLEEGRRITDKRLAAYIQHWEKLTTVALPVPGKNTTKDFVLSLAAGMQSVFRDLNILPSGSVDPLLEKASEALIFDREESILSIRAALHVNEKRARELFEALKGRSYAIDKSGRAVIRKVH
;
A
#
# COMPACT_ATOMS: atom_id res chain seq x y z
N MET A 1 5.39 -24.22 -13.22
CA MET A 1 5.20 -24.42 -11.76
C MET A 1 5.42 -23.08 -11.13
N LEU A 2 4.35 -22.37 -10.79
CA LEU A 2 4.39 -21.02 -10.26
C LEU A 2 5.07 -21.04 -8.91
N VAL A 3 6.23 -20.50 -8.92
CA VAL A 3 7.14 -20.50 -7.81
C VAL A 3 7.01 -19.20 -7.07
N ASN A 4 7.25 -19.31 -5.84
CA ASN A 4 7.44 -18.26 -4.85
C ASN A 4 6.18 -17.72 -4.23
N ASP A 5 5.29 -18.63 -3.86
CA ASP A 5 4.50 -18.46 -2.67
C ASP A 5 5.42 -18.39 -1.46
N ILE A 6 6.08 -17.26 -1.34
CA ILE A 6 7.03 -17.10 -0.25
C ILE A 6 6.31 -17.15 1.09
N LEU A 7 4.97 -17.00 1.12
CA LEU A 7 4.29 -16.84 2.40
C LEU A 7 2.80 -17.17 2.32
N THR A 8 2.49 -18.43 2.39
CA THR A 8 1.13 -18.82 2.71
C THR A 8 1.05 -19.47 4.07
N THR A 9 0.54 -18.76 5.03
CA THR A 9 -0.07 -19.42 6.18
C THR A 9 -1.35 -20.10 5.70
N LYS A 10 -1.79 -21.16 6.38
CA LYS A 10 -3.09 -21.81 6.08
C LYS A 10 -4.27 -20.85 6.04
N GLU A 11 -4.14 -19.68 6.66
CA GLU A 11 -5.16 -18.66 6.82
C GLU A 11 -5.22 -17.67 5.63
N ASN A 12 -4.18 -17.60 4.79
CA ASN A 12 -4.09 -16.61 3.70
C ASN A 12 -4.25 -17.24 2.32
N LYS A 13 -5.26 -18.08 2.14
CA LYS A 13 -5.46 -18.78 0.87
C LYS A 13 -6.05 -17.89 -0.23
N THR A 14 -6.95 -16.99 0.13
CA THR A 14 -7.66 -16.11 -0.81
C THR A 14 -8.07 -14.79 -0.16
N GLY A 15 -8.23 -13.73 -0.96
CA GLY A 15 -8.81 -12.47 -0.51
C GLY A 15 -7.85 -11.54 0.24
N GLY A 16 -6.54 -11.83 0.26
CA GLY A 16 -5.51 -11.03 0.94
C GLY A 16 -4.94 -9.89 0.11
N ILE A 17 -3.71 -9.51 0.46
CA ILE A 17 -2.93 -8.45 -0.17
C ILE A 17 -1.75 -9.08 -0.89
N LEU A 18 -1.70 -8.95 -2.20
CA LEU A 18 -0.57 -9.40 -3.01
C LEU A 18 0.43 -8.26 -3.21
N VAL A 19 1.66 -8.45 -2.80
CA VAL A 19 2.78 -7.55 -3.08
C VAL A 19 3.60 -8.13 -4.23
N VAL A 20 3.71 -7.39 -5.32
CA VAL A 20 4.41 -7.84 -6.53
C VAL A 20 5.68 -7.02 -6.73
N LEU A 21 6.79 -7.72 -6.93
CA LEU A 21 8.11 -7.12 -7.18
C LEU A 21 8.67 -7.60 -8.53
N LEU A 22 9.66 -6.86 -9.03
CA LEU A 22 10.47 -7.33 -10.15
C LEU A 22 11.38 -8.47 -9.72
N PRO A 23 11.76 -9.39 -10.62
CA PRO A 23 12.78 -10.40 -10.37
C PRO A 23 14.07 -9.80 -9.80
N GLY A 24 14.68 -10.49 -8.85
CA GLY A 24 15.92 -10.05 -8.18
C GLY A 24 15.70 -9.19 -6.91
N PHE A 25 14.47 -8.76 -6.62
CA PHE A 25 14.13 -8.10 -5.35
C PHE A 25 13.57 -9.06 -4.30
N VAL A 26 13.26 -10.28 -4.71
CA VAL A 26 12.82 -11.36 -3.82
C VAL A 26 13.92 -12.41 -3.78
N GLU A 27 14.54 -12.60 -2.62
CA GLU A 27 15.47 -13.72 -2.45
C GLU A 27 14.69 -15.03 -2.46
N ARG A 28 15.18 -16.00 -3.24
CA ARG A 28 14.63 -17.36 -3.26
C ARG A 28 15.01 -18.05 -1.95
N VAL A 29 14.09 -18.08 -1.02
CA VAL A 29 14.27 -18.81 0.23
C VAL A 29 13.46 -20.11 0.20
N GLY A 30 14.12 -21.19 0.55
CA GLY A 30 13.67 -22.58 0.46
C GLY A 30 12.21 -22.90 0.77
N THR A 31 11.84 -24.09 0.36
CA THR A 31 10.49 -24.65 0.33
C THR A 31 9.85 -24.80 1.71
N GLY A 32 8.96 -23.89 2.09
CA GLY A 32 8.08 -24.03 3.26
C GLY A 32 7.15 -22.84 3.42
N PRO A 33 5.95 -23.03 3.97
CA PRO A 33 5.05 -21.93 4.26
C PRO A 33 5.61 -21.09 5.40
N ARG A 34 5.95 -19.85 5.11
CA ARG A 34 6.49 -18.91 6.09
C ARG A 34 5.69 -17.63 6.05
N SER A 35 5.46 -17.01 7.21
CA SER A 35 4.84 -15.72 7.28
C SER A 35 5.74 -14.67 6.62
N PHE A 36 5.16 -13.80 5.79
CA PHE A 36 5.84 -12.66 5.14
C PHE A 36 6.69 -11.84 6.11
N LEU A 37 6.36 -11.89 7.38
CA LEU A 37 6.94 -11.05 8.41
C LEU A 37 7.77 -11.80 9.42
N SER A 38 7.51 -13.08 9.62
CA SER A 38 8.22 -13.90 10.59
C SER A 38 9.54 -14.45 10.05
N ASP A 39 9.72 -14.46 8.74
CA ASP A 39 10.98 -14.89 8.16
C ASP A 39 11.94 -13.70 8.00
N ARG A 40 12.86 -13.59 8.94
CA ARG A 40 13.94 -12.60 8.87
C ARG A 40 14.74 -12.67 7.56
N THR A 41 14.79 -13.83 6.91
CA THR A 41 15.50 -14.00 5.64
C THR A 41 14.77 -13.30 4.48
N LEU A 42 13.45 -13.24 4.51
CA LEU A 42 12.64 -12.48 3.55
C LEU A 42 12.64 -10.99 3.82
N LEU A 43 12.71 -10.60 5.10
CA LEU A 43 12.90 -9.23 5.51
C LEU A 43 14.32 -8.72 5.26
N LEU A 44 15.27 -9.61 4.97
CA LEU A 44 16.66 -9.25 4.59
C LEU A 44 16.74 -8.65 3.19
N GLY A 45 15.77 -8.85 2.33
CA GLY A 45 15.63 -8.01 1.16
C GLY A 45 15.44 -6.56 1.58
N LYS A 46 16.45 -5.71 1.42
CA LYS A 46 16.42 -4.28 1.80
C LYS A 46 15.16 -3.58 1.31
N THR A 47 14.64 -3.99 0.17
CA THR A 47 13.43 -3.45 -0.44
C THR A 47 12.19 -3.79 0.36
N LEU A 48 12.01 -5.05 0.78
CA LEU A 48 10.85 -5.46 1.58
C LEU A 48 10.91 -4.89 2.99
N SER A 49 12.10 -4.85 3.59
CA SER A 49 12.29 -4.22 4.89
C SER A 49 11.89 -2.73 4.84
N ALA A 50 12.37 -2.00 3.84
CA ALA A 50 12.01 -0.60 3.65
C ALA A 50 10.50 -0.41 3.40
N PHE A 51 9.88 -1.32 2.63
CA PHE A 51 8.43 -1.29 2.43
C PHE A 51 7.66 -1.50 3.74
N CYS A 52 8.09 -2.43 4.57
CA CYS A 52 7.47 -2.64 5.89
C CYS A 52 7.61 -1.40 6.80
N ASP A 53 8.74 -0.67 6.72
CA ASP A 53 8.93 0.56 7.48
C ASP A 53 7.93 1.66 7.08
N TRP A 54 7.45 1.63 5.83
CA TRP A 54 6.47 2.61 5.35
C TRP A 54 5.14 2.54 6.09
N PHE A 55 4.73 1.35 6.56
CA PHE A 55 3.50 1.21 7.37
C PHE A 55 3.54 2.07 8.62
N SER A 56 4.67 2.13 9.30
CA SER A 56 4.85 3.01 10.46
C SER A 56 4.71 4.48 10.08
N LEU A 57 5.25 4.89 8.94
CA LEU A 57 5.12 6.26 8.42
C LEU A 57 3.69 6.58 7.96
N TRP A 58 2.92 5.57 7.55
CA TRP A 58 1.51 5.69 7.24
C TRP A 58 0.62 5.62 8.49
N GLY A 59 1.21 5.35 9.68
CA GLY A 59 0.50 5.14 10.96
C GLY A 59 -0.38 3.89 10.97
N ILE A 60 -0.02 2.92 10.17
CA ILE A 60 -0.67 1.61 10.15
C ILE A 60 0.16 0.69 11.03
N PRO A 61 -0.40 0.18 12.14
CA PRO A 61 0.30 -0.78 12.98
C PRO A 61 0.65 -2.02 12.17
N PHE A 62 1.92 -2.41 12.20
CA PHE A 62 2.43 -3.52 11.45
C PHE A 62 3.48 -4.26 12.26
N SER A 63 3.14 -5.47 12.73
CA SER A 63 4.06 -6.25 13.54
C SER A 63 5.13 -6.89 12.65
N ARG A 64 6.40 -6.72 13.06
CA ARG A 64 7.57 -7.33 12.42
C ARG A 64 8.19 -8.44 13.25
N THR A 65 7.56 -8.75 14.39
CA THR A 65 8.06 -9.77 15.33
C THR A 65 7.35 -11.08 15.08
N SER A 66 8.11 -12.13 14.83
CA SER A 66 7.57 -13.49 14.67
C SER A 66 6.71 -13.86 15.87
N GLY A 67 5.52 -14.39 15.59
CA GLY A 67 4.57 -14.83 16.60
C GLY A 67 3.66 -13.72 17.16
N THR A 68 3.84 -12.46 16.70
CA THR A 68 2.95 -11.33 17.07
C THR A 68 2.09 -10.84 15.90
N GLU A 69 2.13 -11.57 14.78
CA GLU A 69 1.34 -11.22 13.60
C GLU A 69 -0.16 -11.39 13.86
N GLY A 70 -0.91 -10.34 13.53
CA GLY A 70 -2.36 -10.36 13.49
C GLY A 70 -2.91 -10.83 12.14
N THR A 71 -4.23 -10.78 12.00
CA THR A 71 -4.91 -11.09 10.73
C THR A 71 -4.44 -10.19 9.60
N PHE A 72 -4.11 -8.93 9.90
CA PHE A 72 -3.63 -7.97 8.92
C PHE A 72 -2.31 -8.41 8.29
N GLU A 73 -1.30 -8.68 9.12
CA GLU A 73 0.02 -9.11 8.66
C GLU A 73 -0.06 -10.44 7.92
N ARG A 74 -0.86 -11.38 8.41
CA ARG A 74 -1.07 -12.68 7.76
C ARG A 74 -1.82 -12.61 6.44
N SER A 75 -2.45 -11.46 6.14
CA SER A 75 -3.14 -11.25 4.86
C SER A 75 -2.19 -10.97 3.69
N PHE A 76 -0.93 -10.67 3.96
CA PHE A 76 0.06 -10.34 2.91
C PHE A 76 0.69 -11.60 2.33
N PHE A 77 0.89 -11.59 1.03
CA PHE A 77 1.74 -12.52 0.31
C PHE A 77 2.51 -11.82 -0.80
N VAL A 78 3.65 -12.37 -1.19
CA VAL A 78 4.61 -11.74 -2.10
C VAL A 78 4.87 -12.64 -3.28
N ALA A 79 4.99 -12.03 -4.45
CA ALA A 79 5.43 -12.71 -5.65
C ALA A 79 6.36 -11.81 -6.47
N SER A 80 7.23 -12.43 -7.26
CA SER A 80 7.92 -11.75 -8.34
C SER A 80 7.12 -11.88 -9.64
N TRP A 81 7.14 -10.86 -10.46
CA TRP A 81 6.58 -10.92 -11.80
C TRP A 81 7.46 -10.15 -12.78
N PRO A 82 7.93 -10.79 -13.82
CA PRO A 82 7.83 -12.24 -14.13
C PRO A 82 8.54 -13.12 -13.08
N ASP A 83 8.16 -14.40 -13.03
CA ASP A 83 8.76 -15.36 -12.08
C ASP A 83 10.19 -15.76 -12.46
N ALA A 84 10.50 -15.79 -13.75
CA ALA A 84 11.78 -16.27 -14.26
C ALA A 84 12.68 -15.15 -14.79
N ALA A 85 13.99 -15.34 -14.60
CA ALA A 85 15.15 -14.73 -15.26
C ALA A 85 15.23 -13.19 -15.40
N PRO A 86 16.43 -12.63 -15.35
CA PRO A 86 16.62 -11.18 -15.49
C PRO A 86 16.06 -10.72 -16.83
N LEU A 87 15.15 -9.73 -16.76
CA LEU A 87 14.66 -9.02 -17.92
C LEU A 87 15.86 -8.22 -18.48
N ASN A 88 16.30 -8.57 -19.68
CA ASN A 88 17.35 -7.82 -20.40
C ASN A 88 16.79 -6.50 -20.95
N ALA A 89 16.22 -5.69 -20.07
CA ALA A 89 15.62 -4.40 -20.39
C ALA A 89 15.75 -3.45 -19.20
N HIS A 90 15.71 -2.16 -19.48
CA HIS A 90 15.82 -1.11 -18.47
C HIS A 90 14.79 0.00 -18.72
N GLY A 91 14.35 0.63 -17.64
CA GLY A 91 13.41 1.74 -17.70
C GLY A 91 12.09 1.36 -18.39
N PRO A 92 11.54 2.22 -19.26
CA PRO A 92 10.25 1.98 -19.93
C PRO A 92 10.21 0.72 -20.82
N GLN A 93 11.36 0.24 -21.31
CA GLN A 93 11.44 -0.98 -22.10
C GLN A 93 11.08 -2.25 -21.31
N LEU A 94 11.06 -2.17 -19.99
CA LEU A 94 10.58 -3.24 -19.10
C LEU A 94 9.09 -3.52 -19.31
N VAL A 95 8.29 -2.50 -19.59
CA VAL A 95 6.82 -2.63 -19.65
C VAL A 95 6.35 -3.70 -20.62
N PRO A 96 6.70 -3.65 -21.93
CA PRO A 96 6.28 -4.69 -22.87
C PRO A 96 6.85 -6.06 -22.50
N LYS A 97 8.09 -6.13 -22.02
CA LYS A 97 8.73 -7.39 -21.62
C LYS A 97 8.03 -8.05 -20.43
N ILE A 98 7.60 -7.28 -19.45
CA ILE A 98 6.82 -7.80 -18.32
C ILE A 98 5.44 -8.25 -18.81
N ALA A 99 4.80 -7.48 -19.73
CA ALA A 99 3.49 -7.79 -20.25
C ALA A 99 3.45 -9.12 -21.04
N GLU A 100 4.54 -9.53 -21.67
CA GLU A 100 4.69 -10.85 -22.30
C GLU A 100 4.41 -12.00 -21.34
N HIS A 101 4.60 -11.77 -20.02
CA HIS A 101 4.38 -12.73 -18.93
C HIS A 101 3.04 -12.54 -18.19
N ALA A 102 2.05 -11.89 -18.82
CA ALA A 102 0.76 -11.61 -18.20
C ALA A 102 0.03 -12.87 -17.68
N SER A 103 0.20 -14.00 -18.37
CA SER A 103 -0.39 -15.28 -17.95
C SER A 103 0.06 -15.75 -16.56
N GLU A 104 1.31 -15.47 -16.18
CA GLU A 104 1.85 -15.84 -14.87
C GLU A 104 1.13 -15.08 -13.74
N LEU A 105 1.03 -13.75 -13.86
CA LEU A 105 0.31 -12.94 -12.88
C LEU A 105 -1.19 -13.28 -12.88
N ASN A 106 -1.80 -13.49 -14.06
CA ASN A 106 -3.21 -13.85 -14.16
C ASN A 106 -3.52 -15.16 -13.43
N ALA A 107 -2.68 -16.19 -13.60
CA ALA A 107 -2.81 -17.46 -12.88
C ALA A 107 -2.74 -17.26 -11.36
N LEU A 108 -1.81 -16.42 -10.89
CA LEU A 108 -1.67 -16.09 -9.47
C LEU A 108 -2.91 -15.34 -8.93
N LEU A 109 -3.42 -14.37 -9.69
CA LEU A 109 -4.63 -13.64 -9.31
C LEU A 109 -5.86 -14.55 -9.24
N LEU A 110 -6.01 -15.50 -10.16
CA LEU A 110 -7.09 -16.48 -10.15
C LEU A 110 -7.00 -17.42 -8.94
N GLN A 111 -5.80 -17.86 -8.61
CA GLN A 111 -5.54 -18.75 -7.49
C GLN A 111 -5.76 -18.07 -6.14
N ARG A 112 -5.24 -16.85 -5.97
CA ARG A 112 -5.21 -16.14 -4.67
C ARG A 112 -6.38 -15.20 -4.46
N LYS A 113 -6.99 -14.72 -5.53
CA LYS A 113 -8.12 -13.76 -5.52
C LYS A 113 -7.86 -12.60 -4.55
N PRO A 114 -6.71 -11.89 -4.66
CA PRO A 114 -6.41 -10.80 -3.75
C PRO A 114 -7.44 -9.68 -3.90
N ARG A 115 -7.73 -8.98 -2.82
CA ARG A 115 -8.52 -7.75 -2.86
C ARG A 115 -7.68 -6.54 -3.21
N LEU A 116 -6.40 -6.59 -2.88
CA LEU A 116 -5.43 -5.53 -3.14
C LEU A 116 -4.16 -6.13 -3.74
N VAL A 117 -3.69 -5.52 -4.83
CA VAL A 117 -2.38 -5.79 -5.42
C VAL A 117 -1.50 -4.55 -5.29
N ILE A 118 -0.37 -4.67 -4.61
CA ILE A 118 0.60 -3.59 -4.45
C ILE A 118 1.81 -3.89 -5.33
N PHE A 119 1.97 -3.15 -6.40
CA PHE A 119 3.15 -3.22 -7.25
C PHE A 119 4.26 -2.33 -6.68
N LEU A 120 5.40 -2.91 -6.33
CA LEU A 120 6.61 -2.17 -5.93
C LEU A 120 7.48 -1.86 -7.16
N SER A 121 6.85 -1.38 -8.19
CA SER A 121 7.40 -0.71 -9.38
C SER A 121 6.23 -0.22 -10.24
N CYS A 122 6.26 1.03 -10.67
CA CYS A 122 5.26 1.54 -11.61
C CYS A 122 5.29 0.81 -12.97
N TYR A 123 6.42 0.22 -13.35
CA TYR A 123 6.50 -0.56 -14.59
C TYR A 123 5.66 -1.84 -14.56
N LEU A 124 5.56 -2.50 -13.40
CA LEU A 124 4.68 -3.66 -13.21
C LEU A 124 3.20 -3.28 -13.43
N TRP A 125 2.78 -2.19 -12.81
CA TRP A 125 1.42 -1.68 -12.99
C TRP A 125 1.13 -1.26 -14.44
N GLN A 126 2.08 -0.58 -15.10
CA GLN A 126 1.97 -0.23 -16.52
C GLN A 126 1.86 -1.48 -17.40
N ALA A 127 2.63 -2.53 -17.10
CA ALA A 127 2.58 -3.79 -17.82
C ALA A 127 1.23 -4.51 -17.64
N MET A 128 0.65 -4.48 -16.44
CA MET A 128 -0.71 -4.99 -16.22
C MET A 128 -1.75 -4.23 -17.06
N ASN A 129 -1.64 -2.90 -17.09
CA ASN A 129 -2.53 -2.08 -17.91
C ASN A 129 -2.33 -2.31 -19.42
N LEU A 130 -1.09 -2.53 -19.89
CA LEU A 130 -0.81 -2.86 -21.28
C LEU A 130 -1.43 -4.20 -21.69
N ALA A 131 -1.37 -5.20 -20.81
CA ALA A 131 -1.91 -6.53 -21.04
C ALA A 131 -3.31 -6.72 -20.41
N ARG A 132 -4.09 -5.67 -20.20
CA ARG A 132 -5.36 -5.67 -19.45
C ARG A 132 -6.35 -6.77 -19.87
N GLU A 133 -6.38 -7.13 -21.15
CA GLU A 133 -7.27 -8.17 -21.69
C GLU A 133 -6.98 -9.55 -21.06
N ALA A 134 -5.71 -9.84 -20.78
CA ALA A 134 -5.30 -11.09 -20.11
C ALA A 134 -5.86 -11.22 -18.69
N PHE A 135 -6.25 -10.11 -18.06
CA PHE A 135 -6.72 -10.06 -16.67
C PHE A 135 -8.25 -9.96 -16.55
N SER A 136 -8.99 -10.03 -17.66
CA SER A 136 -10.46 -9.90 -17.67
C SER A 136 -11.18 -10.87 -16.73
N PHE A 137 -10.68 -12.10 -16.58
CA PHE A 137 -11.26 -13.08 -15.66
C PHE A 137 -10.83 -12.89 -14.21
N SER A 138 -9.60 -12.49 -13.94
CA SER A 138 -9.04 -12.40 -12.60
C SER A 138 -9.29 -11.05 -11.93
N ALA A 139 -9.12 -9.96 -12.66
CA ALA A 139 -9.29 -8.59 -12.19
C ALA A 139 -10.61 -7.95 -12.64
N GLY A 140 -11.17 -8.41 -13.76
CA GLY A 140 -12.27 -7.73 -14.44
C GLY A 140 -11.77 -6.56 -15.28
N SER A 141 -12.67 -5.65 -15.65
CA SER A 141 -12.34 -4.41 -16.34
C SER A 141 -11.89 -3.34 -15.35
N PRO A 142 -10.97 -2.43 -15.72
CA PRO A 142 -10.70 -1.26 -14.91
C PRO A 142 -11.94 -0.37 -14.86
N LEU A 143 -12.31 0.07 -13.66
CA LEU A 143 -13.47 0.95 -13.43
C LEU A 143 -13.13 2.41 -13.71
N GLU A 144 -11.86 2.75 -13.64
CA GLU A 144 -11.34 4.10 -13.84
C GLU A 144 -9.90 4.06 -14.35
N GLU A 145 -9.45 5.14 -14.93
CA GLU A 145 -8.03 5.35 -15.19
C GLU A 145 -7.23 5.47 -13.88
N GLY A 146 -5.98 5.03 -13.93
CA GLY A 146 -5.12 5.07 -12.74
C GLY A 146 -4.92 6.48 -12.20
N ARG A 147 -5.37 6.74 -10.97
CA ARG A 147 -5.28 8.03 -10.30
C ARG A 147 -3.97 8.16 -9.54
N ARG A 148 -3.27 9.25 -9.75
CA ARG A 148 -2.07 9.59 -8.98
C ARG A 148 -2.44 9.96 -7.55
N ILE A 149 -1.70 9.43 -6.56
CA ILE A 149 -1.96 9.62 -5.12
C ILE A 149 -0.91 10.46 -4.40
N THR A 150 0.01 11.06 -5.14
CA THR A 150 1.04 11.98 -4.60
C THR A 150 1.34 13.09 -5.58
N ASP A 151 1.69 14.25 -5.09
CA ASP A 151 2.17 15.41 -5.83
C ASP A 151 3.71 15.43 -5.98
N LYS A 152 4.41 14.53 -5.29
CA LYS A 152 5.87 14.45 -5.30
C LYS A 152 6.40 13.96 -6.65
N ARG A 153 7.70 14.18 -6.88
CA ARG A 153 8.38 13.80 -8.14
C ARG A 153 8.21 12.31 -8.48
N LEU A 154 8.34 11.44 -7.49
CA LEU A 154 8.09 10.02 -7.68
C LEU A 154 6.59 9.78 -7.85
N ALA A 155 6.24 8.94 -8.82
CA ALA A 155 4.85 8.62 -9.08
C ALA A 155 4.38 7.46 -8.21
N ALA A 156 3.12 7.56 -7.75
CA ALA A 156 2.37 6.47 -7.16
C ALA A 156 0.92 6.56 -7.65
N TYR A 157 0.31 5.43 -7.93
CA TYR A 157 -1.03 5.36 -8.53
C TYR A 157 -1.91 4.40 -7.77
N ILE A 158 -3.22 4.67 -7.83
CA ILE A 158 -4.28 3.76 -7.41
C ILE A 158 -5.23 3.57 -8.59
N GLN A 159 -5.73 2.36 -8.77
CA GLN A 159 -6.70 2.03 -9.80
C GLN A 159 -7.63 0.94 -9.29
N HIS A 160 -8.93 1.16 -9.46
CA HIS A 160 -9.95 0.19 -9.12
C HIS A 160 -10.33 -0.63 -10.36
N TRP A 161 -10.43 -1.94 -10.15
CA TRP A 161 -10.93 -2.91 -11.11
C TRP A 161 -12.20 -3.52 -10.53
N GLU A 162 -12.98 -4.20 -11.35
CA GLU A 162 -14.24 -4.82 -10.89
C GLU A 162 -14.05 -5.77 -9.70
N LYS A 163 -12.92 -6.50 -9.62
CA LYS A 163 -12.68 -7.55 -8.65
C LYS A 163 -11.56 -7.28 -7.65
N LEU A 164 -10.74 -6.26 -7.90
CA LEU A 164 -9.61 -5.91 -7.02
C LEU A 164 -9.23 -4.43 -7.15
N THR A 165 -8.41 -3.97 -6.23
CA THR A 165 -7.75 -2.67 -6.32
C THR A 165 -6.27 -2.87 -6.56
N THR A 166 -5.67 -2.05 -7.42
CA THR A 166 -4.22 -2.02 -7.61
C THR A 166 -3.63 -0.72 -7.08
N VAL A 167 -2.46 -0.82 -6.47
CA VAL A 167 -1.64 0.32 -6.07
C VAL A 167 -0.25 0.14 -6.68
N ALA A 168 0.26 1.15 -7.35
CA ALA A 168 1.62 1.18 -7.84
C ALA A 168 2.45 2.15 -7.02
N LEU A 169 3.52 1.66 -6.44
CA LEU A 169 4.49 2.42 -5.66
C LEU A 169 5.86 2.32 -6.32
N PRO A 170 6.74 3.29 -6.19
CA PRO A 170 8.12 3.12 -6.61
C PRO A 170 8.80 2.03 -5.78
N VAL A 171 9.85 1.45 -6.33
CA VAL A 171 10.68 0.48 -5.57
C VAL A 171 11.23 1.18 -4.33
N PRO A 172 11.00 0.63 -3.12
CA PRO A 172 11.60 1.16 -1.90
C PRO A 172 13.13 1.17 -2.00
N GLY A 173 13.73 2.32 -1.71
CA GLY A 173 15.19 2.47 -1.82
C GLY A 173 15.66 3.89 -1.56
N LYS A 174 16.90 4.19 -1.92
CA LYS A 174 17.55 5.49 -1.65
C LYS A 174 16.79 6.70 -2.20
N ASN A 175 16.03 6.52 -3.28
CA ASN A 175 15.28 7.61 -3.92
C ASN A 175 13.91 7.86 -3.28
N THR A 176 13.45 6.96 -2.41
CA THR A 176 12.16 7.09 -1.72
C THR A 176 12.39 7.77 -0.37
N THR A 177 12.32 9.09 -0.36
CA THR A 177 12.52 9.89 0.85
C THR A 177 11.35 9.71 1.83
N LYS A 178 11.60 9.99 3.11
CA LYS A 178 10.57 9.98 4.15
C LYS A 178 9.37 10.88 3.79
N ASP A 179 9.62 12.07 3.26
CA ASP A 179 8.57 13.01 2.85
C ASP A 179 7.71 12.46 1.72
N PHE A 180 8.31 11.73 0.78
CA PHE A 180 7.54 11.03 -0.25
C PHE A 180 6.62 9.98 0.39
N VAL A 181 7.16 9.13 1.27
CA VAL A 181 6.38 8.07 1.91
C VAL A 181 5.25 8.66 2.76
N LEU A 182 5.51 9.73 3.51
CA LEU A 182 4.48 10.44 4.27
C LEU A 182 3.39 11.04 3.37
N SER A 183 3.74 11.52 2.16
CA SER A 183 2.75 12.04 1.22
C SER A 183 1.76 10.99 0.72
N LEU A 184 2.10 9.71 0.82
CA LEU A 184 1.23 8.58 0.46
C LEU A 184 0.27 8.17 1.58
N ALA A 185 0.49 8.62 2.83
CA ALA A 185 -0.20 8.10 4.01
C ALA A 185 -1.73 8.17 3.88
N ALA A 186 -2.28 9.31 3.44
CA ALA A 186 -3.72 9.48 3.26
C ALA A 186 -4.30 8.51 2.22
N GLY A 187 -3.61 8.37 1.07
CA GLY A 187 -4.04 7.47 -0.01
C GLY A 187 -4.01 6.03 0.43
N MET A 188 -2.92 5.58 1.04
CA MET A 188 -2.77 4.19 1.49
C MET A 188 -3.75 3.84 2.59
N GLN A 189 -3.98 4.72 3.55
CA GLN A 189 -4.99 4.48 4.58
C GLN A 189 -6.41 4.41 4.02
N SER A 190 -6.74 5.26 3.03
CA SER A 190 -8.03 5.17 2.34
C SER A 190 -8.20 3.81 1.70
N VAL A 191 -7.18 3.33 0.95
CA VAL A 191 -7.20 2.01 0.30
C VAL A 191 -7.46 0.90 1.32
N PHE A 192 -6.70 0.86 2.40
CA PHE A 192 -6.86 -0.19 3.40
C PHE A 192 -8.20 -0.11 4.13
N ARG A 193 -8.73 1.09 4.37
CA ARG A 193 -10.04 1.31 4.99
C ARG A 193 -11.16 0.90 4.06
N ASP A 194 -11.12 1.33 2.79
CA ASP A 194 -12.17 1.05 1.80
C ASP A 194 -12.31 -0.46 1.55
N LEU A 195 -11.20 -1.18 1.66
CA LEU A 195 -11.17 -2.63 1.58
C LEU A 195 -11.46 -3.34 2.91
N ASN A 196 -11.67 -2.56 3.99
CA ASN A 196 -11.90 -3.09 5.34
C ASN A 196 -10.79 -4.07 5.81
N ILE A 197 -9.53 -3.72 5.57
CA ILE A 197 -8.36 -4.53 5.90
C ILE A 197 -7.38 -3.85 6.86
N LEU A 198 -7.75 -2.69 7.43
CA LEU A 198 -6.95 -2.07 8.48
C LEU A 198 -7.00 -2.89 9.77
N PRO A 199 -5.88 -3.01 10.48
CA PRO A 199 -5.87 -3.65 11.78
C PRO A 199 -6.78 -2.88 12.76
N SER A 200 -7.47 -3.62 13.62
CA SER A 200 -8.27 -3.02 14.69
C SER A 200 -7.38 -2.17 15.59
N GLY A 201 -7.78 -0.92 15.81
CA GLY A 201 -7.02 0.02 16.64
C GLY A 201 -6.01 0.90 15.89
N SER A 202 -5.95 0.84 14.54
CA SER A 202 -5.16 1.79 13.78
C SER A 202 -5.67 3.21 14.01
N VAL A 203 -4.78 4.09 14.44
CA VAL A 203 -5.06 5.52 14.56
C VAL A 203 -4.67 6.17 13.24
N ASP A 204 -5.54 7.01 12.69
CA ASP A 204 -5.23 7.78 11.50
C ASP A 204 -4.03 8.71 11.77
N PRO A 205 -2.86 8.52 11.12
CA PRO A 205 -1.66 9.30 11.43
C PRO A 205 -1.78 10.76 11.01
N LEU A 206 -2.76 11.06 10.18
CA LEU A 206 -3.01 12.44 9.76
C LEU A 206 -3.84 13.19 10.79
N LEU A 207 -4.45 12.51 11.79
CA LEU A 207 -5.25 13.18 12.80
C LEU A 207 -4.44 14.16 13.65
N GLU A 208 -3.20 13.80 14.02
CA GLU A 208 -2.34 14.69 14.78
C GLU A 208 -2.02 15.96 13.98
N LYS A 209 -1.59 15.79 12.73
CA LYS A 209 -1.31 16.91 11.83
C LYS A 209 -2.57 17.69 11.46
N ALA A 210 -3.70 17.01 11.28
CA ALA A 210 -4.97 17.69 11.02
C ALA A 210 -5.40 18.51 12.22
N SER A 211 -5.11 18.08 13.45
CA SER A 211 -5.40 18.87 14.64
C SER A 211 -4.61 20.17 14.72
N GLU A 212 -3.39 20.19 14.19
CA GLU A 212 -2.56 21.40 14.10
C GLU A 212 -3.10 22.41 13.08
N ALA A 213 -3.87 21.94 12.10
CA ALA A 213 -4.47 22.76 11.05
C ALA A 213 -5.90 23.24 11.38
N LEU A 214 -6.42 22.91 12.58
CA LEU A 214 -7.75 23.36 12.99
C LEU A 214 -7.79 24.88 13.24
N ILE A 215 -8.88 25.49 12.79
CA ILE A 215 -9.22 26.90 13.01
C ILE A 215 -10.60 26.92 13.70
N PHE A 216 -11.04 28.06 14.21
CA PHE A 216 -12.32 28.17 14.91
C PHE A 216 -13.54 27.91 13.99
N ASP A 217 -13.42 28.22 12.70
CA ASP A 217 -14.48 27.97 11.72
C ASP A 217 -14.34 26.55 11.11
N ARG A 218 -15.50 25.91 10.90
CA ARG A 218 -15.55 24.54 10.35
C ARG A 218 -15.01 24.44 8.93
N GLU A 219 -15.50 25.30 8.05
CA GLU A 219 -15.16 25.22 6.62
C GLU A 219 -13.71 25.70 6.39
N GLU A 220 -13.26 26.70 7.15
CA GLU A 220 -11.87 27.15 7.15
C GLU A 220 -10.94 26.05 7.68
N SER A 221 -11.34 25.30 8.72
CA SER A 221 -10.59 24.14 9.22
C SER A 221 -10.46 23.05 8.16
N ILE A 222 -11.52 22.74 7.42
CA ILE A 222 -11.49 21.75 6.34
C ILE A 222 -10.56 22.21 5.23
N LEU A 223 -10.62 23.50 4.84
CA LEU A 223 -9.72 24.06 3.83
C LEU A 223 -8.26 24.05 4.32
N SER A 224 -8.03 24.39 5.58
CA SER A 224 -6.70 24.38 6.20
C SER A 224 -6.12 22.97 6.27
N ILE A 225 -6.90 21.97 6.69
CA ILE A 225 -6.50 20.55 6.68
C ILE A 225 -6.18 20.11 5.25
N ARG A 226 -7.01 20.44 4.30
CA ARG A 226 -6.80 20.12 2.89
C ARG A 226 -5.48 20.68 2.37
N ALA A 227 -5.20 21.94 2.64
CA ALA A 227 -3.99 22.63 2.21
C ALA A 227 -2.73 22.08 2.91
N ALA A 228 -2.79 21.92 4.24
CA ALA A 228 -1.65 21.47 5.05
C ALA A 228 -1.25 20.02 4.79
N LEU A 229 -2.23 19.15 4.51
CA LEU A 229 -2.01 17.71 4.33
C LEU A 229 -2.06 17.25 2.89
N HIS A 230 -2.30 18.15 1.93
CA HIS A 230 -2.44 17.84 0.49
C HIS A 230 -3.46 16.71 0.21
N VAL A 231 -4.55 16.68 0.97
CA VAL A 231 -5.63 15.70 0.81
C VAL A 231 -6.80 16.30 0.02
N ASN A 232 -7.66 15.43 -0.53
CA ASN A 232 -8.89 15.89 -1.17
C ASN A 232 -9.91 16.38 -0.11
N GLU A 233 -10.95 17.07 -0.58
CA GLU A 233 -11.97 17.64 0.32
C GLU A 233 -12.71 16.57 1.14
N LYS A 234 -13.08 15.45 0.52
CA LYS A 234 -13.72 14.33 1.23
C LYS A 234 -12.87 13.88 2.40
N ARG A 235 -11.57 13.69 2.16
CA ARG A 235 -10.63 13.26 3.18
C ARG A 235 -10.43 14.29 4.29
N ALA A 236 -10.35 15.58 3.93
CA ALA A 236 -10.26 16.65 4.92
C ALA A 236 -11.52 16.70 5.82
N ARG A 237 -12.71 16.49 5.25
CA ARG A 237 -13.96 16.37 6.03
C ARG A 237 -13.96 15.18 6.96
N GLU A 238 -13.52 14.01 6.50
CA GLU A 238 -13.38 12.79 7.34
C GLU A 238 -12.45 13.03 8.54
N LEU A 239 -11.28 13.64 8.30
CA LEU A 239 -10.33 13.99 9.37
C LEU A 239 -10.96 14.99 10.35
N PHE A 240 -11.62 16.02 9.86
CA PHE A 240 -12.31 17.00 10.71
C PHE A 240 -13.39 16.34 11.58
N GLU A 241 -14.26 15.51 11.01
CA GLU A 241 -15.30 14.80 11.77
C GLU A 241 -14.70 13.79 12.78
N ALA A 242 -13.61 13.11 12.42
CA ALA A 242 -12.90 12.23 13.36
C ALA A 242 -12.26 13.00 14.51
N LEU A 243 -11.85 14.24 14.28
CA LEU A 243 -11.33 15.12 15.32
C LEU A 243 -12.42 15.64 16.25
N LYS A 244 -13.63 15.92 15.75
CA LYS A 244 -14.78 16.36 16.57
C LYS A 244 -15.15 15.38 17.68
N GLY A 245 -14.98 14.09 17.47
CA GLY A 245 -15.25 13.04 18.47
C GLY A 245 -14.18 12.95 19.57
N ARG A 246 -13.14 13.77 19.52
CA ARG A 246 -12.03 13.74 20.48
C ARG A 246 -12.03 15.00 21.34
N SER A 247 -11.77 14.86 22.64
CA SER A 247 -11.62 16.00 23.53
C SER A 247 -10.34 16.76 23.21
N TYR A 248 -10.46 18.06 22.91
CA TYR A 248 -9.32 18.95 22.68
C TYR A 248 -8.97 19.72 23.95
N ALA A 249 -7.70 20.00 24.15
CA ALA A 249 -7.23 21.09 24.97
C ALA A 249 -6.57 22.13 24.05
N ILE A 250 -6.82 23.39 24.29
CA ILE A 250 -6.09 24.49 23.64
C ILE A 250 -4.84 24.73 24.48
N ASP A 251 -3.65 24.67 23.88
CA ASP A 251 -2.41 24.99 24.56
C ASP A 251 -2.27 26.52 24.80
N LYS A 252 -1.21 26.91 25.52
CA LYS A 252 -0.94 28.32 25.82
C LYS A 252 -0.69 29.20 24.58
N SER A 253 -0.47 28.57 23.41
CA SER A 253 -0.27 29.25 22.13
C SER A 253 -1.54 29.34 21.28
N GLY A 254 -2.69 28.85 21.78
CA GLY A 254 -3.94 28.82 21.07
C GLY A 254 -4.11 27.65 20.09
N ARG A 255 -3.23 26.64 20.13
CA ARG A 255 -3.31 25.47 19.27
C ARG A 255 -4.13 24.37 19.92
N ALA A 256 -4.94 23.69 19.12
CA ALA A 256 -5.67 22.53 19.60
C ALA A 256 -4.70 21.34 19.82
N VAL A 257 -4.68 20.81 21.03
CA VAL A 257 -3.88 19.63 21.42
C VAL A 257 -4.82 18.48 21.73
N ILE A 258 -4.57 17.32 21.15
CA ILE A 258 -5.36 16.11 21.44
C ILE A 258 -5.04 15.66 22.87
N ARG A 259 -6.03 15.67 23.76
CA ARG A 259 -5.88 14.98 25.06
C ARG A 259 -5.92 13.47 24.82
N LYS A 260 -4.85 12.76 25.21
CA LYS A 260 -4.91 11.31 25.38
C LYS A 260 -5.93 11.02 26.48
N VAL A 261 -7.03 10.39 26.11
CA VAL A 261 -7.94 9.78 27.09
C VAL A 261 -7.23 8.51 27.53
N HIS A 262 -6.86 8.46 28.81
CA HIS A 262 -6.33 7.26 29.47
C HIS A 262 -7.45 6.28 29.77
#